data_4580d548d9d4f58301146e26b03cda83
#
_entry.id   4580d548d9d4f58301146e26b03cda83
#
_cell.length_a   1.000
_cell.length_b   1.000
_cell.length_c   1.000
_cell.angle_alpha   90.00
_cell.angle_beta   90.00
_cell.angle_gamma   90.00
#
_symmetry.space_group_name_H-M   'P 1'
#
loop_
_entity.id
_entity.type
_entity.pdbx_description
1 polymer ?
#
loop_
_entity_poly.entity_id
_entity_poly.type
_entity_poly.pdbx_seq_one_letter_code
_entity_poly.pdbx_strand_id
1 'polypeptide(L)'
;MTHIPFKVSLLRLVFLLLPVTVAAQEARLSDYVDPRIGSEGLGRVFIGPSCPYGMVKPSPDCTVHPNSGWLPMPEQVNGFSQVHVSGTGGGPKYGNILVMPFGKGMDQLNHIDYRKDETIRLGYYATEFQRTGIYTEITTAPRASFYRFTYPEDSLKSLLVDAGFFLGEQPTPDAREAQQFVGSEIQIISDHEVMGYTRIRGGWNNGRAYTVYFYAVTDHPFVQTATWKGSQISNERYQPDSQQKTGALLRFPSSANTIQLKVGISFISSLKARENVWNEIPHWSFEDTRQALLAQWENLLQRIDIASNTPEKYKRMFYT
;
A
#
# COMPACT_ATOMS: atom_id res chain seq x y z
N MET A 1 14.13 87.16 -15.97
CA MET A 1 13.35 86.24 -15.14
C MET A 1 12.30 85.55 -16.02
N THR A 2 12.60 84.37 -16.50
CA THR A 2 11.76 83.64 -17.44
C THR A 2 11.16 82.42 -16.69
N HIS A 3 9.84 82.40 -16.50
CA HIS A 3 9.09 81.32 -15.91
C HIS A 3 8.87 80.22 -16.95
N ILE A 4 9.32 78.98 -16.63
CA ILE A 4 9.02 77.73 -17.39
C ILE A 4 7.86 77.04 -16.69
N PRO A 5 6.74 76.71 -17.35
CA PRO A 5 5.66 75.94 -16.75
C PRO A 5 5.94 74.42 -16.84
N PHE A 6 5.91 73.78 -15.69
CA PHE A 6 6.00 72.32 -15.57
C PHE A 6 4.64 71.68 -15.95
N LYS A 7 4.58 70.92 -17.05
CA LYS A 7 3.41 70.12 -17.41
C LYS A 7 3.52 68.78 -16.75
N VAL A 8 2.67 68.52 -15.74
CA VAL A 8 2.49 67.15 -15.15
C VAL A 8 1.56 66.38 -16.04
N SER A 9 2.09 65.32 -16.70
CA SER A 9 1.32 64.37 -17.51
C SER A 9 0.80 63.25 -16.63
N LEU A 10 -0.52 63.25 -16.38
CA LEU A 10 -1.19 62.20 -15.57
C LEU A 10 -1.39 60.94 -16.41
N LEU A 11 -0.54 59.95 -16.24
CA LEU A 11 -0.65 58.62 -16.90
C LEU A 11 -1.78 57.84 -16.19
N ARG A 12 -2.95 57.71 -16.82
CA ARG A 12 -4.04 56.89 -16.35
C ARG A 12 -3.72 55.44 -16.65
N LEU A 13 -3.36 54.66 -15.61
CA LEU A 13 -3.19 53.22 -15.68
C LEU A 13 -4.59 52.56 -15.68
N VAL A 14 -5.04 52.10 -16.83
CA VAL A 14 -6.28 51.31 -16.94
C VAL A 14 -5.96 49.86 -16.60
N PHE A 15 -6.35 49.42 -15.39
CA PHE A 15 -6.33 48.02 -15.02
C PHE A 15 -7.47 47.30 -15.76
N LEU A 16 -7.15 46.53 -16.80
CA LEU A 16 -8.06 45.56 -17.38
C LEU A 16 -8.20 44.39 -16.43
N LEU A 17 -9.25 44.33 -15.64
CA LEU A 17 -9.68 43.15 -14.90
C LEU A 17 -10.21 42.11 -15.91
N LEU A 18 -9.35 41.21 -16.36
CA LEU A 18 -9.78 40.02 -17.07
C LEU A 18 -10.53 39.11 -16.08
N PRO A 19 -11.77 38.72 -16.38
CA PRO A 19 -12.45 37.74 -15.56
C PRO A 19 -11.69 36.39 -15.63
N VAL A 20 -11.09 35.96 -14.51
CA VAL A 20 -10.57 34.63 -14.37
C VAL A 20 -11.79 33.71 -14.23
N THR A 21 -12.24 33.16 -15.34
CA THR A 21 -13.21 32.06 -15.30
C THR A 21 -12.52 30.85 -14.69
N VAL A 22 -12.73 30.61 -13.40
CA VAL A 22 -12.44 29.32 -12.78
C VAL A 22 -13.43 28.34 -13.41
N ALA A 23 -12.99 27.62 -14.43
CA ALA A 23 -13.76 26.49 -14.93
C ALA A 23 -13.90 25.52 -13.75
N ALA A 24 -15.11 25.27 -13.30
CA ALA A 24 -15.39 24.22 -12.33
C ALA A 24 -14.86 22.91 -12.95
N GLN A 25 -13.86 22.32 -12.36
CA GLN A 25 -13.32 21.04 -12.81
C GLN A 25 -14.44 20.01 -12.64
N GLU A 26 -14.90 19.42 -13.73
CA GLU A 26 -15.92 18.36 -13.66
C GLU A 26 -15.40 17.27 -12.70
N ALA A 27 -16.29 16.84 -11.78
CA ALA A 27 -15.99 15.78 -10.82
C ALA A 27 -15.63 14.50 -11.59
N ARG A 28 -14.51 13.88 -11.25
CA ARG A 28 -14.12 12.61 -11.84
C ARG A 28 -15.08 11.52 -11.39
N LEU A 29 -15.30 10.50 -12.20
CA LEU A 29 -16.15 9.36 -11.83
C LEU A 29 -15.59 8.61 -10.61
N SER A 30 -14.25 8.54 -10.49
CA SER A 30 -13.56 8.00 -9.32
C SER A 30 -13.90 8.71 -8.00
N ASP A 31 -14.33 9.98 -8.02
CA ASP A 31 -14.73 10.72 -6.83
C ASP A 31 -16.07 10.21 -6.24
N TYR A 32 -16.86 9.51 -7.06
CA TYR A 32 -18.10 8.86 -6.61
C TYR A 32 -17.85 7.47 -5.99
N VAL A 33 -16.70 6.86 -6.19
CA VAL A 33 -16.37 5.54 -5.63
C VAL A 33 -16.05 5.67 -4.14
N ASP A 34 -16.78 4.96 -3.28
CA ASP A 34 -16.45 4.81 -1.85
C ASP A 34 -15.98 3.37 -1.56
N PRO A 35 -14.66 3.13 -1.47
CA PRO A 35 -14.12 1.79 -1.25
C PRO A 35 -14.53 1.14 0.07
N ARG A 36 -15.15 1.88 1.01
CA ARG A 36 -15.64 1.34 2.29
C ARG A 36 -16.98 0.65 2.16
N ILE A 37 -17.73 0.87 1.10
CA ILE A 37 -19.02 0.20 0.91
C ILE A 37 -18.77 -1.32 0.79
N GLY A 38 -19.37 -2.08 1.73
CA GLY A 38 -19.25 -3.53 1.79
C GLY A 38 -18.01 -4.06 2.55
N SER A 39 -17.19 -3.20 3.17
CA SER A 39 -16.01 -3.63 3.95
C SER A 39 -16.32 -3.96 5.41
N GLU A 40 -17.36 -3.37 6.00
CA GLU A 40 -17.71 -3.53 7.42
C GLU A 40 -18.69 -4.69 7.67
N GLY A 41 -18.78 -5.12 8.94
CA GLY A 41 -19.68 -6.17 9.40
C GLY A 41 -19.43 -7.50 8.69
N LEU A 42 -20.44 -8.03 8.02
CA LEU A 42 -20.34 -9.23 7.21
C LEU A 42 -19.86 -8.95 5.77
N GLY A 43 -19.59 -7.70 5.45
CA GLY A 43 -18.93 -7.30 4.20
C GLY A 43 -17.53 -7.90 4.11
N ARG A 44 -17.03 -8.09 2.90
CA ARG A 44 -15.77 -8.79 2.65
C ARG A 44 -14.98 -8.13 1.54
N VAL A 45 -15.28 -6.86 1.32
CA VAL A 45 -14.51 -6.02 0.40
C VAL A 45 -13.22 -5.61 1.10
N PHE A 46 -12.09 -5.80 0.45
CA PHE A 46 -10.81 -5.39 1.00
C PHE A 46 -10.66 -3.86 0.95
N ILE A 47 -9.87 -3.31 1.86
CA ILE A 47 -9.52 -1.90 1.92
C ILE A 47 -8.07 -1.72 1.49
N GLY A 48 -7.87 -0.96 0.43
CA GLY A 48 -6.55 -0.67 -0.11
C GLY A 48 -6.59 -0.31 -1.59
N PRO A 49 -5.47 0.16 -2.17
CA PRO A 49 -5.40 0.40 -3.60
C PRO A 49 -5.36 -0.91 -4.40
N SER A 50 -5.98 -0.90 -5.57
CA SER A 50 -5.86 -1.99 -6.55
C SER A 50 -6.05 -1.46 -7.96
N CYS A 51 -5.38 -2.07 -8.94
CA CYS A 51 -5.68 -1.88 -10.35
C CYS A 51 -6.92 -2.65 -10.76
N PRO A 52 -7.65 -2.21 -11.80
CA PRO A 52 -8.60 -3.07 -12.48
C PRO A 52 -7.91 -4.38 -12.89
N TYR A 53 -8.45 -5.52 -12.42
CA TYR A 53 -7.89 -6.87 -12.69
C TYR A 53 -6.45 -7.06 -12.19
N GLY A 54 -5.95 -6.21 -11.29
CA GLY A 54 -4.62 -6.30 -10.72
C GLY A 54 -4.44 -7.51 -9.82
N MET A 55 -3.21 -8.03 -9.76
CA MET A 55 -2.82 -9.15 -8.92
C MET A 55 -2.52 -8.69 -7.49
N VAL A 56 -1.82 -7.56 -7.35
CA VAL A 56 -1.45 -7.00 -6.05
C VAL A 56 -2.60 -6.18 -5.47
N LYS A 57 -2.89 -6.41 -4.19
CA LYS A 57 -3.95 -5.76 -3.42
C LYS A 57 -3.45 -5.51 -2.00
N PRO A 58 -2.55 -4.53 -1.79
CA PRO A 58 -2.03 -4.24 -0.46
C PRO A 58 -3.13 -3.64 0.43
N SER A 59 -3.22 -4.16 1.65
CA SER A 59 -4.21 -3.75 2.64
C SER A 59 -3.59 -3.77 4.03
N PRO A 60 -4.03 -2.92 4.97
CA PRO A 60 -3.68 -3.12 6.37
C PRO A 60 -4.31 -4.41 6.90
N ASP A 61 -3.51 -5.22 7.57
CA ASP A 61 -3.93 -6.47 8.20
C ASP A 61 -4.09 -6.27 9.70
N CYS A 62 -5.33 -6.30 10.18
CA CYS A 62 -5.62 -6.19 11.60
C CYS A 62 -5.22 -7.46 12.38
N THR A 63 -4.95 -7.31 13.67
CA THR A 63 -4.47 -8.40 14.55
C THR A 63 -5.54 -9.41 14.89
N VAL A 64 -6.82 -9.03 14.87
CA VAL A 64 -7.95 -9.93 14.93
C VAL A 64 -8.25 -10.45 13.54
N HIS A 65 -8.93 -11.58 13.41
CA HIS A 65 -9.09 -12.33 12.14
C HIS A 65 -10.22 -11.80 11.23
N PRO A 66 -10.05 -10.65 10.54
CA PRO A 66 -11.03 -10.18 9.58
C PRO A 66 -10.92 -10.95 8.27
N ASN A 67 -12.02 -11.05 7.54
CA ASN A 67 -12.06 -11.82 6.29
C ASN A 67 -11.12 -11.29 5.20
N SER A 68 -10.94 -9.99 5.12
CA SER A 68 -10.15 -9.31 4.09
C SER A 68 -8.96 -8.53 4.65
N GLY A 69 -8.55 -8.80 5.88
CA GLY A 69 -7.41 -8.14 6.54
C GLY A 69 -7.81 -6.91 7.35
N TRP A 70 -8.56 -6.01 6.80
CA TRP A 70 -8.92 -4.73 7.40
C TRP A 70 -10.16 -4.81 8.32
N LEU A 71 -10.12 -4.07 9.42
CA LEU A 71 -11.27 -3.71 10.27
C LEU A 71 -11.26 -2.20 10.53
N PRO A 72 -12.43 -1.58 10.84
CA PRO A 72 -12.49 -0.18 11.24
C PRO A 72 -11.59 0.12 12.44
N MET A 73 -11.12 1.37 12.54
CA MET A 73 -10.44 1.83 13.77
C MET A 73 -11.35 1.65 15.00
N PRO A 74 -10.80 1.34 16.18
CA PRO A 74 -9.40 1.49 16.59
C PRO A 74 -8.55 0.20 16.48
N GLU A 75 -8.92 -0.78 15.68
CA GLU A 75 -8.18 -2.04 15.61
C GLU A 75 -6.71 -1.87 15.23
N GLN A 76 -5.85 -2.64 15.91
CA GLN A 76 -4.41 -2.70 15.64
C GLN A 76 -4.12 -3.39 14.32
N VAL A 77 -3.02 -3.03 13.70
CA VAL A 77 -2.54 -3.65 12.46
C VAL A 77 -1.15 -4.27 12.63
N ASN A 78 -0.94 -5.40 11.97
CA ASN A 78 0.36 -6.06 11.84
C ASN A 78 1.24 -5.36 10.80
N GLY A 79 0.62 -4.78 9.76
CA GLY A 79 1.28 -4.14 8.62
C GLY A 79 0.43 -4.29 7.37
N PHE A 80 1.07 -4.32 6.22
CA PHE A 80 0.41 -4.35 4.91
C PHE A 80 0.88 -5.55 4.10
N SER A 81 0.03 -6.57 3.94
CA SER A 81 0.34 -7.70 3.06
C SER A 81 -0.12 -7.45 1.63
N GLN A 82 0.33 -8.27 0.68
CA GLN A 82 0.26 -7.95 -0.75
C GLN A 82 -0.94 -8.56 -1.47
N VAL A 83 -1.54 -9.61 -0.92
CA VAL A 83 -2.58 -10.37 -1.62
C VAL A 83 -3.84 -10.50 -0.78
N HIS A 84 -4.93 -9.91 -1.26
CA HIS A 84 -6.22 -9.97 -0.58
C HIS A 84 -7.34 -10.44 -1.50
N VAL A 85 -8.31 -11.12 -0.91
CA VAL A 85 -9.57 -11.47 -1.58
C VAL A 85 -10.59 -10.39 -1.27
N SER A 86 -11.41 -10.03 -2.25
CA SER A 86 -12.46 -9.03 -2.11
C SER A 86 -13.80 -9.59 -2.54
N GLY A 87 -14.85 -9.32 -1.74
CA GLY A 87 -16.23 -9.64 -2.10
C GLY A 87 -16.60 -11.12 -2.03
N THR A 88 -15.77 -11.98 -1.47
CA THR A 88 -16.07 -13.41 -1.32
C THR A 88 -16.49 -13.76 0.09
N GLY A 89 -17.20 -14.87 0.26
CA GLY A 89 -17.52 -15.42 1.58
C GLY A 89 -16.34 -16.15 2.23
N GLY A 90 -16.56 -16.70 3.43
CA GLY A 90 -15.60 -17.54 4.14
C GLY A 90 -14.68 -16.82 5.11
N GLY A 91 -13.68 -17.52 5.63
CA GLY A 91 -12.68 -16.99 6.55
C GLY A 91 -11.58 -16.18 5.86
N PRO A 92 -10.65 -15.58 6.63
CA PRO A 92 -9.49 -14.86 6.11
C PRO A 92 -8.63 -15.78 5.22
N LYS A 93 -8.10 -15.22 4.12
CA LYS A 93 -7.29 -15.95 3.15
C LYS A 93 -6.22 -15.09 2.53
N TYR A 94 -5.17 -15.74 2.04
CA TYR A 94 -4.02 -15.13 1.39
C TYR A 94 -3.20 -14.24 2.34
N GLY A 95 -3.19 -12.95 2.22
CA GLY A 95 -2.22 -12.07 2.88
C GLY A 95 -0.92 -12.08 2.10
N ASN A 96 0.03 -12.87 2.48
CA ASN A 96 1.34 -13.09 1.89
C ASN A 96 2.23 -11.83 1.79
N ILE A 97 3.41 -11.96 2.32
CA ILE A 97 4.47 -10.94 2.29
C ILE A 97 3.98 -9.60 2.87
N LEU A 98 4.18 -9.45 4.17
CA LEU A 98 3.80 -8.26 4.90
C LEU A 98 4.97 -7.28 4.95
N VAL A 99 4.68 -6.00 4.80
CA VAL A 99 5.62 -4.91 5.05
C VAL A 99 5.07 -4.02 6.16
N MET A 100 5.95 -3.58 7.07
CA MET A 100 5.58 -2.68 8.16
C MET A 100 6.72 -1.71 8.46
N PRO A 101 6.51 -0.39 8.38
CA PRO A 101 7.46 0.56 8.92
C PRO A 101 7.43 0.48 10.43
N PHE A 102 8.60 0.54 11.09
CA PHE A 102 8.66 0.40 12.54
C PHE A 102 9.68 1.34 13.18
N GLY A 103 9.53 1.57 14.46
CA GLY A 103 10.30 2.51 15.25
C GLY A 103 11.17 1.86 16.32
N LYS A 104 11.75 2.69 17.18
CA LYS A 104 12.60 2.25 18.29
C LYS A 104 11.82 1.33 19.25
N GLY A 105 12.45 0.24 19.66
CA GLY A 105 11.89 -0.74 20.60
C GLY A 105 10.87 -1.69 19.97
N MET A 106 10.79 -1.71 18.65
CA MET A 106 9.98 -2.65 17.87
C MET A 106 10.91 -3.64 17.13
N ASP A 107 10.40 -4.85 16.88
CA ASP A 107 11.08 -5.93 16.17
C ASP A 107 10.05 -6.83 15.47
N GLN A 108 10.47 -7.99 14.94
CA GLN A 108 9.58 -8.93 14.24
C GLN A 108 8.48 -9.54 15.13
N LEU A 109 8.58 -9.47 16.45
CA LEU A 109 7.58 -9.96 17.39
C LEU A 109 6.73 -8.84 18.01
N ASN A 110 7.16 -7.58 17.90
CA ASN A 110 6.51 -6.43 18.50
C ASN A 110 6.47 -5.22 17.56
N HIS A 111 5.90 -5.38 16.39
CA HIS A 111 5.79 -4.32 15.37
C HIS A 111 4.36 -3.78 15.21
N ILE A 112 3.40 -4.33 15.91
CA ILE A 112 1.97 -3.94 15.86
C ILE A 112 1.79 -2.48 16.26
N ASP A 113 0.96 -1.74 15.52
CA ASP A 113 0.64 -0.35 15.81
C ASP A 113 -0.85 -0.06 15.62
N TYR A 114 -1.31 1.08 16.15
CA TYR A 114 -2.66 1.60 15.92
C TYR A 114 -2.64 2.62 14.80
N ARG A 115 -3.70 2.67 14.01
CA ARG A 115 -3.94 3.74 13.06
C ARG A 115 -4.54 4.94 13.80
N LYS A 116 -4.03 6.14 13.57
CA LYS A 116 -4.54 7.38 14.14
C LYS A 116 -5.68 7.96 13.30
N ASP A 117 -5.54 7.86 12.00
CA ASP A 117 -6.51 8.26 11.00
C ASP A 117 -6.33 7.40 9.73
N GLU A 118 -7.29 7.48 8.81
CA GLU A 118 -7.23 6.78 7.54
C GLU A 118 -7.77 7.62 6.41
N THR A 119 -7.06 7.62 5.29
CA THR A 119 -7.57 8.07 4.00
C THR A 119 -7.73 6.87 3.09
N ILE A 120 -8.97 6.56 2.72
CA ILE A 120 -9.34 5.45 1.85
C ILE A 120 -9.99 6.03 0.60
N ARG A 121 -9.34 5.88 -0.56
CA ARG A 121 -9.83 6.33 -1.86
C ARG A 121 -9.51 5.30 -2.93
N LEU A 122 -10.23 5.36 -4.03
CA LEU A 122 -9.92 4.51 -5.19
C LEU A 122 -8.46 4.71 -5.61
N GLY A 123 -7.68 3.61 -5.61
CA GLY A 123 -6.27 3.63 -5.97
C GLY A 123 -5.31 4.23 -4.94
N TYR A 124 -5.78 4.56 -3.74
CA TYR A 124 -4.95 5.17 -2.70
C TYR A 124 -5.40 4.80 -1.29
N TYR A 125 -4.43 4.51 -0.45
CA TYR A 125 -4.61 4.33 1.00
C TYR A 125 -3.54 5.13 1.74
N ALA A 126 -3.91 5.75 2.87
CA ALA A 126 -2.94 6.36 3.78
C ALA A 126 -3.39 6.29 5.23
N THR A 127 -2.42 6.24 6.15
CA THR A 127 -2.63 6.29 7.60
C THR A 127 -1.39 6.82 8.33
N GLU A 128 -1.59 7.45 9.47
CA GLU A 128 -0.52 7.75 10.44
C GLU A 128 -0.60 6.75 11.60
N PHE A 129 0.54 6.20 12.01
CA PHE A 129 0.63 5.27 13.13
C PHE A 129 0.80 6.00 14.47
N GLN A 130 0.08 5.53 15.51
CA GLN A 130 0.04 6.20 16.81
C GLN A 130 1.34 6.05 17.62
N ARG A 131 1.93 4.84 17.65
CA ARG A 131 3.15 4.57 18.42
C ARG A 131 4.39 5.20 17.80
N THR A 132 4.43 5.21 16.49
CA THR A 132 5.64 5.60 15.76
C THR A 132 5.55 6.97 15.12
N GLY A 133 4.35 7.50 14.91
CA GLY A 133 4.13 8.74 14.16
C GLY A 133 4.47 8.62 12.67
N ILE A 134 4.68 7.42 12.15
CA ILE A 134 5.04 7.21 10.76
C ILE A 134 3.79 7.36 9.89
N TYR A 135 3.86 8.25 8.90
CA TYR A 135 2.82 8.38 7.89
C TYR A 135 3.10 7.46 6.72
N THR A 136 2.14 6.62 6.39
CA THR A 136 2.25 5.59 5.36
C THR A 136 1.24 5.87 4.25
N GLU A 137 1.71 5.87 3.02
CA GLU A 137 0.90 6.00 1.81
C GLU A 137 1.13 4.82 0.89
N ILE A 138 0.07 4.37 0.20
CA ILE A 138 0.12 3.20 -0.68
C ILE A 138 -0.66 3.48 -1.96
N THR A 139 -0.05 3.14 -3.09
CA THR A 139 -0.69 3.01 -4.40
C THR A 139 -0.18 1.75 -5.11
N THR A 140 -0.71 1.41 -6.28
CA THR A 140 -0.33 0.17 -6.97
C THR A 140 -0.24 0.34 -8.49
N ALA A 141 0.49 -0.58 -9.10
CA ALA A 141 0.39 -1.01 -10.48
C ALA A 141 -0.24 -2.43 -10.52
N PRO A 142 -0.46 -3.07 -11.68
CA PRO A 142 -1.14 -4.36 -11.73
C PRO A 142 -0.50 -5.50 -10.90
N ARG A 143 0.83 -5.52 -10.78
CA ARG A 143 1.60 -6.59 -10.11
C ARG A 143 2.63 -6.07 -9.12
N ALA A 144 2.64 -4.76 -8.87
CA ALA A 144 3.55 -4.11 -7.92
C ALA A 144 2.81 -3.08 -7.06
N SER A 145 3.09 -3.07 -5.76
CA SER A 145 2.66 -2.03 -4.84
C SER A 145 3.77 -0.99 -4.66
N PHE A 146 3.39 0.24 -4.41
CA PHE A 146 4.29 1.34 -4.16
C PHE A 146 3.91 2.04 -2.86
N TYR A 147 4.84 2.06 -1.92
CA TYR A 147 4.71 2.65 -0.59
C TYR A 147 5.59 3.91 -0.48
N ARG A 148 5.10 4.87 0.29
CA ARG A 148 5.86 6.02 0.75
C ARG A 148 5.68 6.15 2.25
N PHE A 149 6.78 6.03 3.00
CA PHE A 149 6.81 6.15 4.45
C PHE A 149 7.48 7.45 4.83
N THR A 150 6.78 8.32 5.54
CA THR A 150 7.34 9.55 6.10
C THR A 150 7.53 9.35 7.60
N TYR A 151 8.77 9.37 8.03
CA TYR A 151 9.18 9.16 9.42
C TYR A 151 9.33 10.49 10.15
N PRO A 152 8.98 10.58 11.45
CA PRO A 152 9.36 11.72 12.28
C PRO A 152 10.89 11.92 12.27
N GLU A 153 11.35 13.16 12.39
CA GLU A 153 12.75 13.54 12.20
C GLU A 153 13.70 12.73 13.10
N ASP A 154 13.42 12.67 14.40
CA ASP A 154 14.26 12.01 15.40
C ASP A 154 13.95 10.52 15.59
N SER A 155 13.17 9.90 14.69
CA SER A 155 12.79 8.50 14.82
C SER A 155 13.81 7.54 14.20
N LEU A 156 13.78 6.28 14.61
CA LEU A 156 14.44 5.20 13.94
C LEU A 156 13.75 4.91 12.60
N LYS A 157 14.48 4.97 11.49
CA LYS A 157 13.96 4.70 10.15
C LYS A 157 14.18 3.22 9.84
N SER A 158 13.13 2.42 9.96
CA SER A 158 13.24 0.96 9.78
C SER A 158 12.01 0.38 9.10
N LEU A 159 12.21 -0.71 8.39
CA LEU A 159 11.20 -1.45 7.67
C LEU A 159 11.34 -2.95 7.95
N LEU A 160 10.21 -3.60 8.19
CA LEU A 160 10.09 -5.04 8.32
C LEU A 160 9.51 -5.59 7.02
N VAL A 161 10.07 -6.70 6.54
CA VAL A 161 9.53 -7.51 5.43
C VAL A 161 9.35 -8.93 5.94
N ASP A 162 8.12 -9.35 6.17
CA ASP A 162 7.78 -10.69 6.66
C ASP A 162 7.32 -11.60 5.50
N ALA A 163 8.22 -12.47 5.07
CA ALA A 163 7.93 -13.48 4.05
C ALA A 163 7.10 -14.65 4.60
N GLY A 164 6.99 -14.79 5.92
CA GLY A 164 6.21 -15.82 6.58
C GLY A 164 4.77 -15.44 6.89
N PHE A 165 4.39 -14.19 6.67
CA PHE A 165 3.04 -13.70 6.99
C PHE A 165 1.99 -14.23 6.00
N PHE A 166 0.82 -14.59 6.53
CA PHE A 166 -0.39 -14.93 5.76
C PHE A 166 -1.63 -14.79 6.66
N LEU A 167 -2.78 -14.61 6.03
CA LEU A 167 -4.08 -14.60 6.70
C LEU A 167 -4.66 -16.03 6.81
N GLY A 168 -5.59 -16.21 7.75
CA GLY A 168 -6.30 -17.49 7.90
C GLY A 168 -5.52 -18.60 8.59
N GLU A 169 -4.49 -18.25 9.36
CA GLU A 169 -3.81 -19.17 10.28
C GLU A 169 -4.73 -19.55 11.44
N GLN A 170 -4.61 -20.79 11.92
CA GLN A 170 -5.37 -21.24 13.10
C GLN A 170 -4.91 -20.50 14.37
N PRO A 171 -5.83 -20.14 15.29
CA PRO A 171 -7.28 -20.33 15.20
C PRO A 171 -7.97 -19.35 14.25
N THR A 172 -8.95 -19.82 13.49
CA THR A 172 -9.77 -19.01 12.57
C THR A 172 -11.25 -19.39 12.77
N PRO A 173 -12.21 -18.48 12.46
CA PRO A 173 -13.64 -18.75 12.60
C PRO A 173 -14.14 -19.97 11.85
N ASP A 174 -13.55 -20.31 10.70
CA ASP A 174 -13.86 -21.53 9.97
C ASP A 174 -12.59 -22.39 9.79
N ALA A 175 -12.45 -23.39 10.65
CA ALA A 175 -11.30 -24.28 10.64
C ALA A 175 -11.12 -25.06 9.32
N ARG A 176 -12.22 -25.29 8.57
CA ARG A 176 -12.17 -25.99 7.27
C ARG A 176 -11.52 -25.14 6.18
N GLU A 177 -11.55 -23.83 6.36
CA GLU A 177 -10.98 -22.87 5.43
C GLU A 177 -9.63 -22.31 5.88
N ALA A 178 -9.09 -22.84 7.00
CA ALA A 178 -7.80 -22.42 7.52
C ALA A 178 -6.68 -22.62 6.51
N GLN A 179 -5.78 -21.70 6.49
CA GLN A 179 -4.52 -21.80 5.76
C GLN A 179 -3.43 -22.32 6.67
N GLN A 180 -2.45 -23.01 6.10
CA GLN A 180 -1.32 -23.58 6.79
C GLN A 180 -0.02 -23.11 6.13
N PHE A 181 0.91 -22.68 6.95
CA PHE A 181 2.26 -22.37 6.51
C PHE A 181 2.97 -23.62 6.00
N VAL A 182 3.64 -23.52 4.85
CA VAL A 182 4.43 -24.60 4.26
C VAL A 182 5.91 -24.25 4.23
N GLY A 183 6.26 -23.00 3.95
CA GLY A 183 7.62 -22.55 3.94
C GLY A 183 7.76 -21.10 3.46
N SER A 184 8.89 -20.49 3.81
CA SER A 184 9.29 -19.19 3.28
C SER A 184 10.79 -19.10 3.15
N GLU A 185 11.23 -18.20 2.26
CA GLU A 185 12.62 -17.88 2.01
C GLU A 185 12.75 -16.36 1.88
N ILE A 186 13.86 -15.82 2.38
CA ILE A 186 14.19 -14.40 2.21
C ILE A 186 15.67 -14.21 1.97
N GLN A 187 16.00 -13.33 1.02
CA GLN A 187 17.37 -12.95 0.69
C GLN A 187 17.49 -11.44 0.50
N ILE A 188 18.45 -10.83 1.21
CA ILE A 188 18.89 -9.45 1.00
C ILE A 188 19.98 -9.48 -0.06
N ILE A 189 19.65 -9.12 -1.31
CA ILE A 189 20.54 -9.29 -2.48
C ILE A 189 21.46 -8.10 -2.74
N SER A 190 21.08 -6.92 -2.26
CA SER A 190 21.91 -5.71 -2.29
C SER A 190 21.64 -4.85 -1.05
N ASP A 191 22.12 -3.63 -1.03
CA ASP A 191 21.80 -2.63 0.00
C ASP A 191 20.46 -1.91 -0.25
N HIS A 192 19.76 -2.24 -1.33
CA HIS A 192 18.45 -1.72 -1.67
C HIS A 192 17.40 -2.81 -1.88
N GLU A 193 17.78 -4.06 -2.04
CA GLU A 193 16.93 -5.08 -2.63
C GLU A 193 16.79 -6.32 -1.74
N VAL A 194 15.57 -6.79 -1.60
CA VAL A 194 15.20 -8.03 -0.90
C VAL A 194 14.31 -8.86 -1.82
N MET A 195 14.50 -10.17 -1.85
CA MET A 195 13.61 -11.08 -2.56
C MET A 195 13.34 -12.35 -1.74
N GLY A 196 12.36 -13.11 -2.15
CA GLY A 196 12.03 -14.37 -1.53
C GLY A 196 10.67 -14.88 -1.95
N TYR A 197 10.09 -15.73 -1.12
CA TYR A 197 8.75 -16.25 -1.32
C TYR A 197 8.11 -16.69 0.00
N THR A 198 6.78 -16.84 -0.06
CA THR A 198 5.98 -17.55 0.91
C THR A 198 5.25 -18.68 0.22
N ARG A 199 5.13 -19.83 0.90
CA ARG A 199 4.36 -21.00 0.44
C ARG A 199 3.37 -21.38 1.51
N ILE A 200 2.10 -21.42 1.14
CA ILE A 200 1.00 -21.80 2.02
C ILE A 200 0.09 -22.80 1.30
N ARG A 201 -0.72 -23.52 2.06
CA ARG A 201 -1.74 -24.44 1.56
C ARG A 201 -3.04 -24.28 2.34
N GLY A 202 -4.10 -24.90 1.89
CA GLY A 202 -5.41 -24.82 2.52
C GLY A 202 -6.27 -23.70 1.95
N GLY A 203 -7.15 -23.16 2.76
CA GLY A 203 -8.18 -22.27 2.28
C GLY A 203 -9.34 -23.03 1.65
N TRP A 204 -9.97 -22.46 0.64
CA TRP A 204 -11.16 -23.07 0.03
C TRP A 204 -10.89 -24.52 -0.45
N ASN A 205 -11.74 -25.46 0.00
CA ASN A 205 -11.68 -26.86 -0.39
C ASN A 205 -10.34 -27.56 -0.10
N ASN A 206 -9.65 -27.18 0.97
CA ASN A 206 -8.32 -27.71 1.31
C ASN A 206 -7.33 -27.63 0.14
N GLY A 207 -7.25 -26.47 -0.48
CA GLY A 207 -6.41 -26.20 -1.65
C GLY A 207 -4.97 -26.71 -1.51
N ARG A 208 -4.35 -27.07 -2.63
CA ARG A 208 -2.94 -27.46 -2.70
C ARG A 208 -2.04 -26.28 -2.35
N ALA A 209 -0.79 -26.58 -1.99
CA ALA A 209 0.19 -25.56 -1.74
C ALA A 209 0.41 -24.66 -2.98
N TYR A 210 0.50 -23.36 -2.76
CA TYR A 210 0.89 -22.39 -3.77
C TYR A 210 1.98 -21.48 -3.20
N THR A 211 2.75 -20.87 -4.10
CA THR A 211 3.87 -20.00 -3.76
C THR A 211 3.63 -18.60 -4.30
N VAL A 212 3.80 -17.60 -3.46
CA VAL A 212 3.88 -16.19 -3.86
C VAL A 212 5.32 -15.75 -3.72
N TYR A 213 5.96 -15.47 -4.85
CA TYR A 213 7.29 -14.90 -4.92
C TYR A 213 7.20 -13.39 -4.86
N PHE A 214 8.22 -12.75 -4.28
CA PHE A 214 8.30 -11.30 -4.23
C PHE A 214 9.70 -10.78 -4.52
N TYR A 215 9.73 -9.51 -4.88
CA TYR A 215 10.89 -8.66 -4.96
C TYR A 215 10.53 -7.29 -4.38
N ALA A 216 11.33 -6.81 -3.44
CA ALA A 216 11.17 -5.52 -2.78
C ALA A 216 12.42 -4.68 -3.01
N VAL A 217 12.24 -3.39 -3.34
CA VAL A 217 13.34 -2.45 -3.57
C VAL A 217 13.00 -1.09 -2.97
N THR A 218 14.01 -0.45 -2.36
CA THR A 218 13.90 0.88 -1.73
C THR A 218 14.72 1.92 -2.47
N ASP A 219 14.29 3.18 -2.37
CA ASP A 219 15.00 4.34 -2.94
C ASP A 219 16.26 4.73 -2.13
N HIS A 220 16.32 4.35 -0.86
CA HIS A 220 17.45 4.59 0.03
C HIS A 220 18.16 3.28 0.39
N PRO A 221 19.49 3.30 0.55
CA PRO A 221 20.25 2.11 0.96
C PRO A 221 20.00 1.74 2.41
N PHE A 222 20.05 0.44 2.69
CA PHE A 222 20.10 -0.08 4.06
C PHE A 222 21.46 0.19 4.68
N VAL A 223 21.51 0.77 5.86
CA VAL A 223 22.76 0.95 6.65
C VAL A 223 23.00 -0.19 7.63
N GLN A 224 21.96 -0.93 7.96
CA GLN A 224 22.00 -2.13 8.78
C GLN A 224 20.87 -3.08 8.38
N THR A 225 21.16 -4.35 8.35
CA THR A 225 20.19 -5.40 8.04
C THR A 225 20.31 -6.57 9.01
N ALA A 226 19.19 -7.23 9.23
CA ALA A 226 19.14 -8.54 9.88
C ALA A 226 18.05 -9.37 9.21
N THR A 227 18.13 -10.68 9.33
CA THR A 227 17.06 -11.60 8.96
C THR A 227 16.60 -12.40 10.17
N TRP A 228 15.44 -12.98 10.10
CA TRP A 228 15.00 -13.92 11.14
C TRP A 228 14.48 -15.22 10.56
N LYS A 229 14.51 -16.26 11.39
CA LYS A 229 13.85 -17.54 11.17
C LYS A 229 13.20 -17.99 12.48
N GLY A 230 11.87 -18.13 12.48
CA GLY A 230 11.09 -18.29 13.71
C GLY A 230 11.25 -17.07 14.62
N SER A 231 11.71 -17.30 15.85
CA SER A 231 12.00 -16.22 16.81
C SER A 231 13.47 -15.76 16.79
N GLN A 232 14.33 -16.41 16.03
CA GLN A 232 15.78 -16.13 16.04
C GLN A 232 16.13 -15.07 14.99
N ILE A 233 16.77 -13.98 15.43
CA ILE A 233 17.35 -12.96 14.57
C ILE A 233 18.82 -13.27 14.34
N SER A 234 19.30 -13.06 13.12
CA SER A 234 20.70 -13.18 12.75
C SER A 234 21.13 -12.04 11.82
N ASN A 235 22.44 -11.81 11.71
CA ASN A 235 23.02 -10.86 10.76
C ASN A 235 23.23 -11.47 9.35
N GLU A 236 22.78 -12.72 9.16
CA GLU A 236 22.82 -13.37 7.86
C GLU A 236 21.91 -12.63 6.86
N ARG A 237 22.35 -12.55 5.61
CA ARG A 237 21.57 -11.93 4.53
C ARG A 237 20.60 -12.90 3.82
N TYR A 238 20.63 -14.16 4.19
CA TYR A 238 19.85 -15.21 3.57
C TYR A 238 19.29 -16.18 4.61
N GLN A 239 18.00 -16.40 4.55
CA GLN A 239 17.31 -17.47 5.25
C GLN A 239 16.70 -18.39 4.18
N PRO A 240 17.26 -19.61 4.03
CA PRO A 240 16.79 -20.57 3.03
C PRO A 240 15.39 -21.08 3.39
N ASP A 241 14.75 -21.76 2.41
CA ASP A 241 13.42 -22.38 2.56
C ASP A 241 13.30 -23.11 3.91
N SER A 242 12.32 -22.70 4.67
CA SER A 242 12.15 -23.15 6.04
C SER A 242 10.67 -23.31 6.38
N GLN A 243 10.36 -24.34 7.15
CA GLN A 243 9.04 -24.49 7.80
C GLN A 243 8.85 -23.54 8.99
N GLN A 244 9.84 -22.73 9.32
CA GLN A 244 9.74 -21.60 10.24
C GLN A 244 9.62 -20.31 9.43
N LYS A 245 8.74 -19.41 9.84
CA LYS A 245 8.53 -18.11 9.19
C LYS A 245 9.83 -17.31 9.13
N THR A 246 10.12 -16.72 7.98
CA THR A 246 11.35 -15.93 7.74
C THR A 246 11.00 -14.51 7.33
N GLY A 247 11.93 -13.58 7.58
CA GLY A 247 11.79 -12.20 7.15
C GLY A 247 13.07 -11.39 7.34
N ALA A 248 13.00 -10.08 7.05
CA ALA A 248 14.11 -9.15 7.15
C ALA A 248 13.75 -7.87 7.89
N LEU A 249 14.70 -7.37 8.65
CA LEU A 249 14.70 -6.06 9.31
C LEU A 249 15.70 -5.17 8.57
N LEU A 250 15.22 -4.05 8.06
CA LEU A 250 15.98 -3.13 7.22
C LEU A 250 16.03 -1.77 7.92
N ARG A 251 17.23 -1.23 8.12
CA ARG A 251 17.45 0.07 8.75
C ARG A 251 18.04 1.04 7.75
N PHE A 252 17.54 2.25 7.75
CA PHE A 252 17.93 3.32 6.84
C PHE A 252 18.75 4.41 7.54
N PRO A 253 19.45 5.28 6.77
CA PRO A 253 20.13 6.43 7.33
C PRO A 253 19.18 7.32 8.12
N SER A 254 19.64 7.88 9.24
CA SER A 254 18.84 8.79 10.08
C SER A 254 18.38 10.05 9.33
N SER A 255 19.10 10.46 8.29
CA SER A 255 18.75 11.59 7.42
C SER A 255 17.64 11.30 6.40
N ALA A 256 17.25 10.03 6.21
CA ALA A 256 16.23 9.62 5.25
C ALA A 256 14.83 9.73 5.88
N ASN A 257 14.25 10.93 5.94
CA ASN A 257 12.92 11.11 6.53
C ASN A 257 11.78 10.54 5.69
N THR A 258 11.96 10.41 4.39
CA THR A 258 11.02 9.73 3.50
C THR A 258 11.70 8.55 2.85
N ILE A 259 11.07 7.40 2.91
CA ILE A 259 11.55 6.15 2.30
C ILE A 259 10.45 5.62 1.40
N GLN A 260 10.82 5.31 0.17
CA GLN A 260 9.92 4.69 -0.78
C GLN A 260 10.29 3.23 -0.98
N LEU A 261 9.27 2.38 -1.08
CA LEU A 261 9.39 0.94 -1.28
C LEU A 261 8.48 0.50 -2.40
N LYS A 262 9.00 -0.27 -3.34
CA LYS A 262 8.21 -1.01 -4.32
C LYS A 262 8.26 -2.49 -3.98
N VAL A 263 7.10 -3.17 -4.05
CA VAL A 263 7.02 -4.62 -3.86
C VAL A 263 6.29 -5.25 -5.03
N GLY A 264 7.00 -6.00 -5.84
CA GLY A 264 6.41 -6.82 -6.91
C GLY A 264 6.12 -8.23 -6.43
N ILE A 265 5.06 -8.82 -6.95
CA ILE A 265 4.72 -10.23 -6.70
C ILE A 265 4.63 -11.02 -8.01
N SER A 266 4.81 -12.33 -7.88
CA SER A 266 4.64 -13.28 -8.98
C SER A 266 4.31 -14.67 -8.44
N PHE A 267 3.52 -15.43 -9.17
CA PHE A 267 3.31 -16.86 -8.91
C PHE A 267 4.28 -17.76 -9.70
N ILE A 268 5.28 -17.17 -10.36
CA ILE A 268 6.25 -17.87 -11.21
C ILE A 268 7.64 -17.91 -10.56
N SER A 269 8.20 -16.72 -10.23
CA SER A 269 9.54 -16.60 -9.61
C SER A 269 9.78 -15.21 -9.04
N SER A 270 10.78 -15.07 -8.16
CA SER A 270 11.23 -13.77 -7.64
C SER A 270 11.84 -12.88 -8.74
N LEU A 271 12.49 -13.47 -9.75
CA LEU A 271 12.96 -12.72 -10.93
C LEU A 271 11.80 -12.13 -11.71
N LYS A 272 10.69 -12.88 -11.87
CA LYS A 272 9.48 -12.34 -12.51
C LYS A 272 8.82 -11.25 -11.67
N ALA A 273 8.85 -11.36 -10.35
CA ALA A 273 8.41 -10.28 -9.46
C ALA A 273 9.26 -9.01 -9.64
N ARG A 274 10.59 -9.15 -9.80
CA ARG A 274 11.50 -8.04 -10.11
C ARG A 274 11.17 -7.38 -11.45
N GLU A 275 10.97 -8.18 -12.50
CA GLU A 275 10.55 -7.67 -13.82
C GLU A 275 9.23 -6.91 -13.73
N ASN A 276 8.26 -7.40 -12.94
CA ASN A 276 6.98 -6.73 -12.75
C ASN A 276 7.15 -5.33 -12.14
N VAL A 277 8.03 -5.19 -11.12
CA VAL A 277 8.33 -3.87 -10.53
C VAL A 277 8.86 -2.90 -11.58
N TRP A 278 9.91 -3.28 -12.29
CA TRP A 278 10.61 -2.36 -13.19
C TRP A 278 9.86 -2.08 -14.50
N ASN A 279 9.02 -3.01 -14.95
CA ASN A 279 8.16 -2.79 -16.12
C ASN A 279 6.94 -1.91 -15.79
N GLU A 280 6.42 -1.97 -14.58
CA GLU A 280 5.19 -1.28 -14.22
C GLU A 280 5.43 0.04 -13.47
N ILE A 281 6.51 0.11 -12.67
CA ILE A 281 6.88 1.29 -11.90
C ILE A 281 8.39 1.57 -12.11
N PRO A 282 8.81 2.02 -13.31
CA PRO A 282 10.24 2.22 -13.60
C PRO A 282 10.88 3.42 -12.88
N HIS A 283 10.07 4.33 -12.37
CA HIS A 283 10.49 5.59 -11.72
C HIS A 283 10.12 5.62 -10.23
N TRP A 284 10.70 6.57 -9.49
CA TRP A 284 10.42 6.79 -8.06
C TRP A 284 9.41 7.93 -7.82
N SER A 285 8.58 8.28 -8.80
CA SER A 285 7.48 9.21 -8.63
C SER A 285 6.23 8.48 -8.14
N PHE A 286 5.96 8.57 -6.85
CA PHE A 286 4.75 7.99 -6.23
C PHE A 286 3.48 8.58 -6.86
N GLU A 287 3.47 9.90 -7.09
CA GLU A 287 2.29 10.58 -7.61
C GLU A 287 1.99 10.20 -9.06
N ASP A 288 3.02 10.00 -9.92
CA ASP A 288 2.80 9.55 -11.30
C ASP A 288 2.19 8.16 -11.33
N THR A 289 2.64 7.24 -10.45
CA THR A 289 2.04 5.90 -10.33
C THR A 289 0.58 5.99 -9.90
N ARG A 290 0.27 6.83 -8.92
CA ARG A 290 -1.09 7.06 -8.44
C ARG A 290 -2.00 7.64 -9.52
N GLN A 291 -1.52 8.64 -10.27
CA GLN A 291 -2.28 9.23 -11.37
C GLN A 291 -2.51 8.24 -12.51
N ALA A 292 -1.50 7.43 -12.85
CA ALA A 292 -1.64 6.37 -13.85
C ALA A 292 -2.71 5.33 -13.45
N LEU A 293 -2.76 4.96 -12.16
CA LEU A 293 -3.79 4.07 -11.64
C LEU A 293 -5.18 4.70 -11.70
N LEU A 294 -5.32 5.97 -11.28
CA LEU A 294 -6.59 6.68 -11.38
C LEU A 294 -7.09 6.79 -12.83
N ALA A 295 -6.19 7.05 -13.78
CA ALA A 295 -6.55 7.10 -15.20
C ALA A 295 -7.07 5.75 -15.71
N GLN A 296 -6.51 4.62 -15.25
CA GLN A 296 -7.02 3.29 -15.60
C GLN A 296 -8.45 3.08 -15.07
N TRP A 297 -8.73 3.48 -13.83
CA TRP A 297 -10.06 3.42 -13.25
C TRP A 297 -11.05 4.33 -13.98
N GLU A 298 -10.69 5.59 -14.24
CA GLU A 298 -11.53 6.53 -15.00
C GLU A 298 -11.91 5.95 -16.37
N ASN A 299 -10.93 5.40 -17.10
CA ASN A 299 -11.20 4.78 -18.41
C ASN A 299 -12.17 3.58 -18.30
N LEU A 300 -12.14 2.84 -17.20
CA LEU A 300 -13.08 1.75 -16.97
C LEU A 300 -14.47 2.26 -16.58
N LEU A 301 -14.54 3.21 -15.66
CA LEU A 301 -15.80 3.78 -15.15
C LEU A 301 -16.58 4.52 -16.26
N GLN A 302 -15.88 5.22 -17.15
CA GLN A 302 -16.47 5.94 -18.31
C GLN A 302 -17.16 5.05 -19.34
N ARG A 303 -17.03 3.72 -19.25
CA ARG A 303 -17.75 2.81 -20.17
C ARG A 303 -19.25 2.83 -20.00
N ILE A 304 -19.72 3.27 -18.85
CA ILE A 304 -21.15 3.45 -18.56
C ILE A 304 -21.31 4.86 -18.01
N ASP A 305 -22.09 5.66 -18.72
CA ASP A 305 -22.45 7.01 -18.31
C ASP A 305 -23.88 7.01 -17.78
N ILE A 306 -24.09 7.70 -16.67
CA ILE A 306 -25.41 7.92 -16.08
C ILE A 306 -25.77 9.40 -16.19
N ALA A 307 -27.06 9.68 -16.36
CA ALA A 307 -27.56 11.03 -16.59
C ALA A 307 -26.94 12.04 -15.61
N SER A 308 -26.49 13.19 -16.12
CA SER A 308 -25.79 14.22 -15.33
C SER A 308 -26.61 14.74 -14.16
N ASN A 309 -27.94 14.77 -14.30
CA ASN A 309 -28.91 15.19 -13.27
C ASN A 309 -29.20 14.09 -12.22
N THR A 310 -28.58 12.90 -12.29
CA THR A 310 -28.78 11.84 -11.29
C THR A 310 -28.24 12.33 -9.95
N PRO A 311 -29.00 12.21 -8.85
CA PRO A 311 -28.55 12.58 -7.52
C PRO A 311 -27.25 11.87 -7.13
N GLU A 312 -26.32 12.58 -6.45
CA GLU A 312 -24.99 12.10 -6.10
C GLU A 312 -25.00 10.74 -5.39
N LYS A 313 -25.95 10.52 -4.46
CA LYS A 313 -26.05 9.24 -3.75
C LYS A 313 -26.22 8.04 -4.70
N TYR A 314 -26.95 8.20 -5.81
CA TYR A 314 -27.14 7.13 -6.78
C TYR A 314 -25.93 6.97 -7.69
N LYS A 315 -25.21 8.07 -7.99
CA LYS A 315 -23.91 7.99 -8.67
C LYS A 315 -22.91 7.19 -7.82
N ARG A 316 -22.83 7.47 -6.50
CA ARG A 316 -22.01 6.70 -5.58
C ARG A 316 -22.38 5.22 -5.57
N MET A 317 -23.65 4.89 -5.41
CA MET A 317 -24.13 3.50 -5.41
C MET A 317 -23.82 2.76 -6.71
N PHE A 318 -23.84 3.46 -7.84
CA PHE A 318 -23.62 2.84 -9.15
C PHE A 318 -22.13 2.62 -9.46
N TYR A 319 -21.27 3.60 -9.12
CA TYR A 319 -19.86 3.53 -9.44
C TYR A 319 -19.02 2.78 -8.39
N THR A 320 -19.55 2.53 -7.17
CA THR A 320 -18.89 1.72 -6.14
C THR A 320 -19.22 0.25 -6.31
#